data_65f4492d87766cfc144b102f73175387
#
_entry.id   65f4492d87766cfc144b102f73175387
#
_cell.length_a   1.000
_cell.length_b   1.000
_cell.length_c   1.000
_cell.angle_alpha   90.00
_cell.angle_beta   90.00
_cell.angle_gamma   90.00
#
_symmetry.space_group_name_H-M   'P 1'
#
loop_
_entity.id
_entity.type
_entity.pdbx_description
1 polymer ?
#
loop_
_entity_poly.entity_id
_entity_poly.type
_entity_poly.pdbx_seq_one_letter_code
_entity_poly.pdbx_strand_id
1 'polypeptide(L)'
;MKSSRGDARSREPAPLTDASNEIEEDEEKNKPSPARRAFLRWIKFNTVGAIGIVVQLAALAILRSWLELDYLLATAIAVEIAVLHNFIWHERFTWADRPPARFTHSLIRLAKFNATNGAVSIVGNLLLMRLLVGRFKLNYVLSNCVAIAVCSLLNFLLGDRFVFES
;
A
#
# COMPACT_ATOMS: atom_id res chain seq x y z
N MET A 1 28.07 -63.21 -42.67
CA MET A 1 28.05 -61.74 -42.70
C MET A 1 26.63 -61.27 -42.46
N LYS A 2 26.31 -60.84 -41.19
CA LYS A 2 25.02 -60.24 -40.80
C LYS A 2 25.25 -58.77 -40.59
N SER A 3 24.69 -57.95 -41.47
CA SER A 3 24.71 -56.51 -41.39
C SER A 3 23.70 -56.04 -40.33
N SER A 4 24.20 -55.44 -39.24
CA SER A 4 23.40 -54.76 -38.22
C SER A 4 23.05 -53.37 -38.76
N ARG A 5 21.79 -53.18 -39.17
CA ARG A 5 21.25 -51.84 -39.42
C ARG A 5 20.86 -51.25 -38.08
N GLY A 6 21.64 -50.24 -37.63
CA GLY A 6 21.28 -49.40 -36.49
C GLY A 6 20.02 -48.58 -36.77
N ASP A 7 19.04 -48.78 -35.93
CA ASP A 7 17.78 -48.04 -35.92
C ASP A 7 18.06 -46.62 -35.35
N ALA A 8 18.30 -45.69 -36.26
CA ALA A 8 18.33 -44.27 -35.94
C ALA A 8 16.89 -43.76 -35.79
N ARG A 9 16.30 -43.96 -34.59
CA ARG A 9 15.08 -43.27 -34.22
C ARG A 9 15.36 -41.78 -34.20
N SER A 10 14.94 -41.09 -35.26
CA SER A 10 14.78 -39.65 -35.29
C SER A 10 13.90 -39.20 -34.11
N ARG A 11 14.50 -38.58 -33.09
CA ARG A 11 13.76 -37.91 -32.05
C ARG A 11 13.06 -36.73 -32.74
N GLU A 12 11.79 -36.88 -32.95
CA GLU A 12 10.90 -35.81 -33.39
C GLU A 12 10.97 -34.71 -32.31
N PRO A 13 11.25 -33.45 -32.66
CA PRO A 13 11.24 -32.39 -31.66
C PRO A 13 9.83 -32.28 -31.07
N ALA A 14 9.73 -32.25 -29.72
CA ALA A 14 8.48 -32.09 -29.01
C ALA A 14 7.71 -30.88 -29.57
N PRO A 15 6.40 -30.95 -29.73
CA PRO A 15 5.60 -29.87 -30.29
C PRO A 15 5.77 -28.60 -29.44
N LEU A 16 6.08 -27.48 -30.08
CA LEU A 16 6.32 -26.17 -29.44
C LEU A 16 5.19 -25.73 -28.51
N THR A 17 3.98 -26.25 -28.70
CA THR A 17 2.81 -26.06 -27.83
C THR A 17 2.96 -26.67 -26.44
N ASP A 18 3.71 -27.76 -26.28
CA ASP A 18 3.87 -28.41 -24.97
C ASP A 18 4.83 -27.61 -24.09
N ALA A 19 5.92 -27.12 -24.66
CA ALA A 19 6.88 -26.28 -23.95
C ALA A 19 6.29 -24.89 -23.55
N SER A 20 5.40 -24.32 -24.35
CA SER A 20 4.72 -23.07 -24.02
C SER A 20 3.70 -23.26 -22.88
N ASN A 21 2.98 -24.37 -22.86
CA ASN A 21 2.04 -24.70 -21.80
C ASN A 21 2.75 -24.97 -20.46
N GLU A 22 3.90 -25.67 -20.48
CA GLU A 22 4.72 -25.89 -19.28
C GLU A 22 5.27 -24.57 -18.69
N ILE A 23 5.69 -23.63 -19.56
CA ILE A 23 6.15 -22.30 -19.11
C ILE A 23 5.00 -21.49 -18.49
N GLU A 24 3.82 -21.51 -19.10
CA GLU A 24 2.63 -20.83 -18.57
C GLU A 24 2.17 -21.43 -17.24
N GLU A 25 2.18 -22.76 -17.10
CA GLU A 25 1.86 -23.43 -15.82
C GLU A 25 2.86 -23.10 -14.72
N ASP A 26 4.14 -23.04 -15.02
CA ASP A 26 5.18 -22.69 -14.05
C ASP A 26 5.14 -21.21 -13.66
N GLU A 27 4.80 -20.31 -14.58
CA GLU A 27 4.54 -18.90 -14.27
C GLU A 27 3.30 -18.73 -13.39
N GLU A 28 2.24 -19.49 -13.63
CA GLU A 28 1.03 -19.42 -12.81
C GLU A 28 1.25 -19.98 -11.40
N LYS A 29 1.99 -21.08 -11.25
CA LYS A 29 2.39 -21.64 -9.95
C LYS A 29 3.30 -20.71 -9.16
N ASN A 30 4.08 -19.87 -9.81
CA ASN A 30 5.03 -18.96 -9.16
C ASN A 30 4.40 -17.57 -8.83
N LYS A 31 3.18 -17.30 -9.27
CA LYS A 31 2.47 -16.06 -8.91
C LYS A 31 2.14 -16.04 -7.42
N PRO A 32 2.53 -14.96 -6.70
CA PRO A 32 2.23 -14.88 -5.28
C PRO A 32 0.74 -14.89 -5.02
N SER A 33 0.30 -15.62 -3.99
CA SER A 33 -1.12 -15.73 -3.63
C SER A 33 -1.76 -14.35 -3.41
N PRO A 34 -3.08 -14.21 -3.63
CA PRO A 34 -3.79 -12.95 -3.39
C PRO A 34 -3.56 -12.37 -1.99
N ALA A 35 -3.52 -13.24 -0.97
CA ALA A 35 -3.24 -12.86 0.41
C ALA A 35 -1.82 -12.30 0.58
N ARG A 36 -0.80 -12.92 -0.03
CA ARG A 36 0.57 -12.43 0.00
C ARG A 36 0.70 -11.07 -0.70
N ARG A 37 0.01 -10.88 -1.83
CA ARG A 37 -0.02 -9.57 -2.52
C ARG A 37 -0.65 -8.49 -1.66
N ALA A 38 -1.79 -8.78 -1.01
CA ALA A 38 -2.44 -7.83 -0.10
C ALA A 38 -1.55 -7.49 1.10
N PHE A 39 -0.89 -8.49 1.70
CA PHE A 39 0.04 -8.28 2.80
C PHE A 39 1.25 -7.42 2.41
N LEU A 40 1.85 -7.66 1.25
CA LEU A 40 2.95 -6.84 0.74
C LEU A 40 2.50 -5.39 0.46
N ARG A 41 1.29 -5.19 -0.07
CA ARG A 41 0.72 -3.85 -0.24
C ARG A 41 0.49 -3.16 1.10
N TRP A 42 0.01 -3.88 2.10
CA TRP A 42 -0.17 -3.33 3.45
C TRP A 42 1.16 -2.90 4.11
N ILE A 43 2.23 -3.70 3.96
CA ILE A 43 3.57 -3.30 4.42
C ILE A 43 4.03 -2.04 3.70
N LYS A 44 3.93 -1.99 2.36
CA LYS A 44 4.29 -0.80 1.58
C LYS A 44 3.49 0.43 2.05
N PHE A 45 2.19 0.27 2.29
CA PHE A 45 1.33 1.33 2.81
C PHE A 45 1.83 1.89 4.14
N ASN A 46 2.13 1.01 5.10
CA ASN A 46 2.65 1.45 6.41
C ASN A 46 4.04 2.09 6.32
N THR A 47 4.90 1.58 5.43
CA THR A 47 6.24 2.17 5.20
C THR A 47 6.11 3.59 4.66
N VAL A 48 5.25 3.82 3.67
CA VAL A 48 4.98 5.16 3.14
C VAL A 48 4.43 6.08 4.23
N GLY A 49 3.47 5.60 5.04
CA GLY A 49 2.91 6.36 6.17
C GLY A 49 3.98 6.76 7.20
N ALA A 50 4.89 5.84 7.54
CA ALA A 50 6.00 6.13 8.47
C ALA A 50 6.96 7.19 7.90
N ILE A 51 7.29 7.12 6.61
CA ILE A 51 8.10 8.15 5.94
C ILE A 51 7.35 9.49 5.94
N GLY A 52 6.04 9.47 5.71
CA GLY A 52 5.20 10.66 5.78
C GLY A 52 5.25 11.39 7.11
N ILE A 53 5.35 10.67 8.23
CA ILE A 53 5.55 11.28 9.56
C ILE A 53 6.89 12.04 9.61
N VAL A 54 7.96 11.46 9.08
CA VAL A 54 9.27 12.14 9.02
C VAL A 54 9.21 13.39 8.14
N VAL A 55 8.54 13.29 6.98
CA VAL A 55 8.32 14.44 6.07
C VAL A 55 7.54 15.54 6.76
N GLN A 56 6.46 15.20 7.49
CA GLN A 56 5.66 16.16 8.25
C GLN A 56 6.48 16.89 9.30
N LEU A 57 7.26 16.16 10.09
CA LEU A 57 8.09 16.76 11.14
C LEU A 57 9.20 17.64 10.57
N ALA A 58 9.83 17.22 9.48
CA ALA A 58 10.84 18.02 8.78
C ALA A 58 10.22 19.31 8.20
N ALA A 59 9.06 19.21 7.53
CA ALA A 59 8.35 20.35 7.00
C ALA A 59 7.96 21.32 8.13
N LEU A 60 7.40 20.82 9.24
CA LEU A 60 7.04 21.62 10.40
C LEU A 60 8.25 22.36 10.98
N ALA A 61 9.38 21.67 11.14
CA ALA A 61 10.62 22.27 11.64
C ALA A 61 11.11 23.41 10.72
N ILE A 62 11.10 23.18 9.41
CA ILE A 62 11.50 24.21 8.42
C ILE A 62 10.56 25.41 8.47
N LEU A 63 9.24 25.18 8.44
CA LEU A 63 8.23 26.25 8.44
C LEU A 63 8.28 27.10 9.72
N ARG A 64 8.58 26.48 10.85
CA ARG A 64 8.71 27.17 12.14
C ARG A 64 10.05 27.87 12.32
N SER A 65 11.17 27.22 11.97
CA SER A 65 12.51 27.72 12.28
C SER A 65 13.06 28.69 11.24
N TRP A 66 12.66 28.55 9.96
CA TRP A 66 13.21 29.35 8.87
C TRP A 66 12.22 30.37 8.33
N LEU A 67 10.91 30.04 8.26
CA LEU A 67 9.88 30.95 7.78
C LEU A 67 9.13 31.67 8.92
N GLU A 68 9.39 31.30 10.19
CA GLU A 68 8.79 31.89 11.39
C GLU A 68 7.25 31.91 11.38
N LEU A 69 6.62 30.98 10.63
CA LEU A 69 5.16 30.94 10.54
C LEU A 69 4.52 30.64 11.89
N ASP A 70 3.30 31.10 12.09
CA ASP A 70 2.48 30.70 13.23
C ASP A 70 2.40 29.15 13.29
N TYR A 71 2.39 28.59 14.52
CA TYR A 71 2.49 27.14 14.70
C TYR A 71 1.29 26.39 14.13
N LEU A 72 0.07 26.95 14.17
CA LEU A 72 -1.12 26.33 13.59
C LEU A 72 -1.03 26.27 12.07
N LEU A 73 -0.63 27.40 11.46
CA LEU A 73 -0.43 27.50 10.02
C LEU A 73 0.70 26.58 9.55
N ALA A 74 1.82 26.59 10.27
CA ALA A 74 2.94 25.67 9.97
C ALA A 74 2.53 24.20 10.08
N THR A 75 1.74 23.85 11.10
CA THR A 75 1.23 22.49 11.27
C THR A 75 0.29 22.10 10.13
N ALA A 76 -0.66 22.96 9.76
CA ALA A 76 -1.59 22.69 8.65
C ALA A 76 -0.85 22.44 7.34
N ILE A 77 0.11 23.29 7.00
CA ILE A 77 0.92 23.15 5.78
C ILE A 77 1.78 21.87 5.85
N ALA A 78 2.39 21.56 6.99
CA ALA A 78 3.21 20.35 7.16
C ALA A 78 2.38 19.08 6.99
N VAL A 79 1.14 19.05 7.52
CA VAL A 79 0.20 17.94 7.32
C VAL A 79 -0.15 17.76 5.85
N GLU A 80 -0.49 18.85 5.15
CA GLU A 80 -0.82 18.78 3.72
C GLU A 80 0.37 18.29 2.87
N ILE A 81 1.59 18.73 3.17
CA ILE A 81 2.81 18.26 2.52
C ILE A 81 2.96 16.74 2.74
N ALA A 82 2.74 16.24 3.96
CA ALA A 82 2.83 14.82 4.26
C ALA A 82 1.72 14.01 3.55
N VAL A 83 0.49 14.53 3.50
CA VAL A 83 -0.63 13.89 2.78
C VAL A 83 -0.33 13.80 1.30
N LEU A 84 0.15 14.86 0.67
CA LEU A 84 0.54 14.86 -0.74
C LEU A 84 1.69 13.89 -1.01
N HIS A 85 2.71 13.90 -0.15
CA HIS A 85 3.82 12.93 -0.22
C HIS A 85 3.30 11.50 -0.17
N ASN A 86 2.48 11.17 0.85
CA ASN A 86 1.92 9.83 1.03
C ASN A 86 1.07 9.42 -0.17
N PHE A 87 0.21 10.31 -0.67
CA PHE A 87 -0.63 10.02 -1.83
C PHE A 87 0.20 9.68 -3.07
N ILE A 88 1.22 10.49 -3.40
CA ILE A 88 2.10 10.27 -4.55
C ILE A 88 2.82 8.92 -4.45
N TRP A 89 3.34 8.59 -3.26
CA TRP A 89 4.01 7.33 -3.05
C TRP A 89 3.05 6.13 -3.02
N HIS A 90 1.85 6.31 -2.49
CA HIS A 90 0.83 5.29 -2.56
C HIS A 90 0.43 5.01 -4.01
N GLU A 91 0.20 6.02 -4.82
CA GLU A 91 -0.17 5.85 -6.23
C GLU A 91 0.95 5.18 -7.05
N ARG A 92 2.23 5.53 -6.79
CA ARG A 92 3.38 5.04 -7.55
C ARG A 92 4.03 3.77 -7.00
N PHE A 93 3.88 3.46 -5.72
CA PHE A 93 4.59 2.37 -5.06
C PHE A 93 3.68 1.33 -4.45
N THR A 94 2.64 1.74 -3.72
CA THR A 94 1.74 0.79 -3.04
C THR A 94 0.79 0.14 -4.04
N TRP A 95 0.25 0.95 -4.96
CA TRP A 95 -0.70 0.53 -6.00
C TRP A 95 -0.15 0.72 -7.43
N ALA A 96 1.16 0.53 -7.61
CA ALA A 96 1.83 0.62 -8.90
C ALA A 96 1.33 -0.42 -9.94
N ASP A 97 0.67 -1.47 -9.47
CA ASP A 97 0.05 -2.51 -10.30
C ASP A 97 -1.30 -2.09 -10.90
N ARG A 98 -1.80 -0.91 -10.56
CA ARG A 98 -3.05 -0.37 -11.10
C ARG A 98 -2.80 0.62 -12.25
N PRO A 99 -3.73 0.72 -13.21
CA PRO A 99 -3.55 1.62 -14.35
C PRO A 99 -3.39 3.08 -13.88
N PRO A 100 -2.46 3.83 -14.51
CA PRO A 100 -2.23 5.22 -14.17
C PRO A 100 -3.49 6.05 -14.43
N ALA A 101 -3.88 6.84 -13.43
CA ALA A 101 -5.03 7.71 -13.55
C ALA A 101 -4.73 8.96 -14.40
N ARG A 102 -5.71 9.45 -15.15
CA ARG A 102 -5.65 10.80 -15.72
C ARG A 102 -5.59 11.83 -14.59
N PHE A 103 -4.99 12.99 -14.83
CA PHE A 103 -4.79 14.04 -13.82
C PHE A 103 -6.06 14.36 -13.02
N THR A 104 -7.22 14.50 -13.68
CA THR A 104 -8.50 14.76 -13.02
C THR A 104 -8.91 13.63 -12.07
N HIS A 105 -8.66 12.37 -12.45
CA HIS A 105 -8.95 11.21 -11.59
C HIS A 105 -7.97 11.14 -10.41
N SER A 106 -6.71 11.51 -10.58
CA SER A 106 -5.75 11.60 -9.47
C SER A 106 -6.17 12.66 -8.44
N LEU A 107 -6.72 13.80 -8.86
CA LEU A 107 -7.25 14.80 -7.94
C LEU A 107 -8.46 14.29 -7.13
N ILE A 108 -9.37 13.56 -7.78
CA ILE A 108 -10.51 12.93 -7.08
C ILE A 108 -10.00 11.86 -6.10
N ARG A 109 -9.03 11.06 -6.50
CA ARG A 109 -8.38 10.07 -5.63
C ARG A 109 -7.71 10.75 -4.44
N LEU A 110 -7.00 11.85 -4.64
CA LEU A 110 -6.38 12.63 -3.57
C LEU A 110 -7.43 13.15 -2.58
N ALA A 111 -8.53 13.72 -3.06
CA ALA A 111 -9.62 14.19 -2.20
C ALA A 111 -10.25 13.04 -1.39
N LYS A 112 -10.53 11.90 -2.04
CA LYS A 112 -11.02 10.70 -1.37
C LYS A 112 -10.02 10.17 -0.34
N PHE A 113 -8.74 10.12 -0.68
CA PHE A 113 -7.68 9.67 0.20
C PHE A 113 -7.58 10.54 1.46
N ASN A 114 -7.59 11.88 1.30
CA ASN A 114 -7.54 12.81 2.41
C ASN A 114 -8.77 12.66 3.32
N ALA A 115 -9.97 12.59 2.74
CA ALA A 115 -11.21 12.43 3.49
C ALA A 115 -11.27 11.09 4.24
N THR A 116 -10.96 9.97 3.60
CA THR A 116 -11.02 8.65 4.23
C THR A 116 -9.94 8.47 5.27
N ASN A 117 -8.69 8.82 4.94
CA ASN A 117 -7.57 8.69 5.86
C ASN A 117 -7.72 9.60 7.09
N GLY A 118 -8.16 10.85 6.90
CA GLY A 118 -8.45 11.78 7.99
C GLY A 118 -9.61 11.31 8.87
N ALA A 119 -10.73 10.90 8.28
CA ALA A 119 -11.88 10.41 9.03
C ALA A 119 -11.54 9.17 9.86
N VAL A 120 -10.89 8.17 9.27
CA VAL A 120 -10.50 6.94 9.99
C VAL A 120 -9.48 7.24 11.08
N SER A 121 -8.50 8.08 10.80
CA SER A 121 -7.45 8.41 11.78
C SER A 121 -8.02 9.16 13.00
N ILE A 122 -8.94 10.07 12.80
CA ILE A 122 -9.53 10.85 13.90
C ILE A 122 -10.65 10.08 14.56
N VAL A 123 -11.71 9.76 13.82
CA VAL A 123 -12.92 9.15 14.38
C VAL A 123 -12.66 7.73 14.85
N GLY A 124 -11.95 6.93 14.04
CA GLY A 124 -11.60 5.55 14.38
C GLY A 124 -10.75 5.47 15.65
N ASN A 125 -9.71 6.32 15.74
CA ASN A 125 -8.84 6.34 16.92
C ASN A 125 -9.62 6.76 18.19
N LEU A 126 -10.42 7.83 18.13
CA LEU A 126 -11.22 8.28 19.27
C LEU A 126 -12.22 7.22 19.75
N LEU A 127 -12.93 6.56 18.82
CA LEU A 127 -13.88 5.50 19.16
C LEU A 127 -13.18 4.29 19.79
N LEU A 128 -12.06 3.85 19.21
CA LEU A 128 -11.28 2.73 19.74
C LEU A 128 -10.69 3.06 21.11
N MET A 129 -10.11 4.24 21.29
CA MET A 129 -9.57 4.65 22.59
C MET A 129 -10.68 4.73 23.65
N ARG A 130 -11.84 5.30 23.32
CA ARG A 130 -13.00 5.32 24.23
C ARG A 130 -13.47 3.91 24.60
N LEU A 131 -13.49 3.00 23.65
CA LEU A 131 -13.87 1.61 23.89
C LEU A 131 -12.84 0.87 24.74
N LEU A 132 -11.57 0.89 24.33
CA LEU A 132 -10.50 0.10 24.95
C LEU A 132 -10.15 0.62 26.36
N VAL A 133 -9.96 1.91 26.52
CA VAL A 133 -9.63 2.52 27.82
C VAL A 133 -10.89 2.72 28.65
N GLY A 134 -11.95 3.25 28.06
CA GLY A 134 -13.18 3.60 28.80
C GLY A 134 -13.97 2.37 29.24
N ARG A 135 -14.24 1.43 28.33
CA ARG A 135 -15.11 0.27 28.60
C ARG A 135 -14.34 -0.95 29.08
N PHE A 136 -13.21 -1.29 28.44
CA PHE A 136 -12.41 -2.47 28.78
C PHE A 136 -11.32 -2.20 29.83
N LYS A 137 -11.11 -0.94 30.19
CA LYS A 137 -10.11 -0.54 31.21
C LYS A 137 -8.67 -0.98 30.88
N LEU A 138 -8.36 -1.14 29.60
CA LEU A 138 -7.02 -1.51 29.18
C LEU A 138 -6.02 -0.36 29.40
N ASN A 139 -4.75 -0.72 29.52
CA ASN A 139 -3.67 0.26 29.60
C ASN A 139 -3.70 1.22 28.41
N TYR A 140 -3.54 2.51 28.68
CA TYR A 140 -3.60 3.58 27.66
C TYR A 140 -2.63 3.35 26.49
N VAL A 141 -1.38 2.96 26.78
CA VAL A 141 -0.35 2.73 25.72
C VAL A 141 -0.73 1.54 24.84
N LEU A 142 -1.14 0.42 25.46
CA LEU A 142 -1.59 -0.77 24.75
C LEU A 142 -2.82 -0.45 23.88
N SER A 143 -3.78 0.28 24.42
CA SER A 143 -4.99 0.72 23.72
C SER A 143 -4.64 1.57 22.48
N ASN A 144 -3.69 2.48 22.63
CA ASN A 144 -3.24 3.33 21.53
C ASN A 144 -2.53 2.52 20.43
N CYS A 145 -1.66 1.57 20.79
CA CYS A 145 -1.03 0.67 19.82
C CYS A 145 -2.08 -0.15 19.04
N VAL A 146 -3.09 -0.69 19.73
CA VAL A 146 -4.19 -1.42 19.07
C VAL A 146 -4.99 -0.48 18.16
N ALA A 147 -5.33 0.72 18.62
CA ALA A 147 -6.06 1.70 17.84
C ALA A 147 -5.30 2.09 16.56
N ILE A 148 -4.00 2.34 16.65
CA ILE A 148 -3.14 2.64 15.49
C ILE A 148 -3.14 1.47 14.50
N ALA A 149 -2.96 0.24 14.96
CA ALA A 149 -2.93 -0.95 14.11
C ALA A 149 -4.27 -1.16 13.38
N VAL A 150 -5.39 -1.02 14.09
CA VAL A 150 -6.73 -1.15 13.50
C VAL A 150 -7.02 -0.01 12.51
N CYS A 151 -6.72 1.24 12.86
CA CYS A 151 -6.91 2.37 11.95
C CYS A 151 -6.02 2.26 10.71
N SER A 152 -4.78 1.80 10.85
CA SER A 152 -3.88 1.53 9.71
C SER A 152 -4.48 0.49 8.75
N LEU A 153 -5.02 -0.60 9.29
CA LEU A 153 -5.66 -1.64 8.48
C LEU A 153 -6.91 -1.09 7.77
N LEU A 154 -7.75 -0.33 8.47
CA LEU A 154 -8.94 0.30 7.88
C LEU A 154 -8.56 1.31 6.79
N ASN A 155 -7.57 2.16 7.01
CA ASN A 155 -7.07 3.09 6.02
C ASN A 155 -6.54 2.38 4.77
N PHE A 156 -5.80 1.28 4.96
CA PHE A 156 -5.34 0.45 3.85
C PHE A 156 -6.51 -0.14 3.06
N LEU A 157 -7.50 -0.74 3.74
CA LEU A 157 -8.66 -1.37 3.08
C LEU A 157 -9.53 -0.34 2.34
N LEU A 158 -9.73 0.82 2.93
CA LEU A 158 -10.47 1.91 2.28
C LEU A 158 -9.67 2.48 1.09
N GLY A 159 -8.36 2.66 1.25
CA GLY A 159 -7.47 3.03 0.16
C GLY A 159 -7.56 2.03 -1.00
N ASP A 160 -7.44 0.74 -0.69
CA ASP A 160 -7.46 -0.33 -1.68
C ASP A 160 -8.80 -0.40 -2.44
N ARG A 161 -9.95 -0.26 -1.75
CA ARG A 161 -11.29 -0.45 -2.33
C ARG A 161 -11.95 0.82 -2.86
N PHE A 162 -11.75 1.98 -2.24
CA PHE A 162 -12.50 3.20 -2.57
C PHE A 162 -11.66 4.28 -3.26
N VAL A 163 -10.37 4.32 -2.98
CA VAL A 163 -9.50 5.37 -3.52
C VAL A 163 -8.84 4.93 -4.81
N PHE A 164 -8.28 3.73 -4.83
CA PHE A 164 -7.43 3.24 -5.91
C PHE A 164 -8.06 2.15 -6.78
N GLU A 165 -9.31 1.73 -6.56
CA GLU A 165 -9.99 0.68 -7.31
C GLU A 165 -10.59 1.14 -8.66
N SER A 166 -10.51 2.42 -9.02
CA SER A 166 -11.14 3.00 -10.23
C SER A 166 -10.19 3.12 -11.40
#